data_043e169b786b7096321ad3cc8e17d29d
#
_entry.id   043e169b786b7096321ad3cc8e17d29d
#
_cell.length_a   1.000
_cell.length_b   1.000
_cell.length_c   1.000
_cell.angle_alpha   90.00
_cell.angle_beta   90.00
_cell.angle_gamma   90.00
#
_symmetry.space_group_name_H-M   'P 1'
#
loop_
_entity.id
_entity.type
_entity.pdbx_description
1 polymer ?
#
loop_
_entity_poly.entity_id
_entity_poly.type
_entity_poly.pdbx_seq_one_letter_code
_entity_poly.pdbx_strand_id
1 'polypeptide(L)'
;EHSFPTRRSSDLERFAFFSKAVVEAIKYMGDFKPDIIHCNDWQSAVISIILKDKYSKEELYKEIKSVFTIHNLQYQGIFPKETLSDLLNLDWKYFNENQMKFYDSISFMKGGIVFADAVTTVSKTYAKEIQTPFYGERLDGLLSSRESSLYGIVNGIDYEIHSPKVDKKILYNYDMKNVDQKTKNKLKLQERLGFTVTEDIPMIGIVTRLVKQKGLDLIVEKLQELLSLDIQIVVLSNGDGYYEDIFQYYASIYPSRISA
;
A
#
# COMPACT_ATOMS: atom_id res chain seq x y z
N GLU A 1 -13.27 17.25 0.96
CA GLU A 1 -12.07 18.01 0.53
C GLU A 1 -10.96 17.83 1.56
N HIS A 2 -10.08 16.87 1.38
CA HIS A 2 -8.88 16.76 2.21
C HIS A 2 -7.69 17.22 1.39
N SER A 3 -7.47 18.53 1.43
CA SER A 3 -6.32 19.18 0.84
C SER A 3 -5.08 19.01 1.71
N PHE A 4 -4.10 18.26 1.22
CA PHE A 4 -2.71 18.46 1.59
C PHE A 4 -1.98 19.10 0.39
N PRO A 5 -2.08 20.42 0.17
CA PRO A 5 -1.58 21.04 -1.06
C PRO A 5 -0.05 20.99 -1.17
N THR A 6 0.67 21.10 -0.05
CA THR A 6 2.14 21.24 -0.03
C THR A 6 2.90 19.95 -0.22
N ARG A 7 2.36 18.79 0.21
CA ARG A 7 3.00 17.49 -0.02
C ARG A 7 2.81 16.96 -1.43
N ARG A 8 1.67 17.27 -2.10
CA ARG A 8 1.37 16.75 -3.44
C ARG A 8 2.30 17.28 -4.52
N SER A 9 2.69 18.56 -4.50
CA SER A 9 3.61 19.13 -5.49
C SER A 9 5.02 18.58 -5.32
N SER A 10 5.53 18.48 -4.09
CA SER A 10 6.85 17.91 -3.81
C SER A 10 6.93 16.41 -4.14
N ASP A 11 5.84 15.66 -3.94
CA ASP A 11 5.77 14.25 -4.32
C ASP A 11 5.75 14.08 -5.84
N LEU A 12 5.00 14.90 -6.57
CA LEU A 12 4.98 14.89 -8.02
C LEU A 12 6.38 15.06 -8.63
N GLU A 13 7.06 16.14 -8.25
CA GLU A 13 8.42 16.44 -8.74
C GLU A 13 9.41 15.33 -8.38
N ARG A 14 9.35 14.86 -7.13
CA ARG A 14 10.22 13.81 -6.61
C ARG A 14 10.06 12.52 -7.39
N PHE A 15 8.84 12.06 -7.64
CA PHE A 15 8.60 10.79 -8.33
C PHE A 15 8.70 10.90 -9.85
N ALA A 16 8.44 12.07 -10.43
CA ALA A 16 8.77 12.34 -11.83
C ALA A 16 10.28 12.28 -12.06
N PHE A 17 11.07 12.93 -11.19
CA PHE A 17 12.53 12.86 -11.22
C PHE A 17 13.03 11.44 -11.01
N PHE A 18 12.56 10.75 -9.96
CA PHE A 18 12.92 9.37 -9.66
C PHE A 18 12.70 8.46 -10.86
N SER A 19 11.52 8.53 -11.49
CA SER A 19 11.18 7.68 -12.62
C SER A 19 12.10 7.92 -13.83
N LYS A 20 12.49 9.16 -14.10
CA LYS A 20 13.45 9.50 -15.16
C LYS A 20 14.85 9.02 -14.79
N ALA A 21 15.25 9.24 -13.55
CA ALA A 21 16.57 8.85 -13.05
C ALA A 21 16.78 7.33 -13.08
N VAL A 22 15.77 6.53 -12.75
CA VAL A 22 15.83 5.06 -12.82
C VAL A 22 16.17 4.59 -14.23
N VAL A 23 15.48 5.10 -15.24
CA VAL A 23 15.75 4.70 -16.63
C VAL A 23 17.12 5.17 -17.07
N GLU A 24 17.48 6.42 -16.79
CA GLU A 24 18.79 6.97 -17.19
C GLU A 24 19.97 6.26 -16.49
N ALA A 25 19.79 5.85 -15.21
CA ALA A 25 20.82 5.18 -14.42
C ALA A 25 21.32 3.87 -15.05
N ILE A 26 20.49 3.20 -15.84
CA ILE A 26 20.87 1.93 -16.50
C ILE A 26 22.13 2.11 -17.37
N LYS A 27 22.33 3.29 -17.98
CA LYS A 27 23.52 3.60 -18.78
C LYS A 27 24.83 3.56 -17.97
N TYR A 28 24.72 3.70 -16.66
CA TYR A 28 25.86 3.82 -15.74
C TYR A 28 26.06 2.59 -14.85
N MET A 29 25.30 1.51 -15.08
CA MET A 29 25.34 0.29 -14.25
C MET A 29 26.47 -0.69 -14.69
N GLY A 30 27.37 -0.27 -15.57
CA GLY A 30 28.49 -1.09 -16.05
C GLY A 30 28.01 -2.34 -16.80
N ASP A 31 28.46 -3.50 -16.34
CA ASP A 31 28.12 -4.78 -16.98
C ASP A 31 26.70 -5.29 -16.62
N PHE A 32 26.04 -4.67 -15.64
CA PHE A 32 24.68 -5.04 -15.29
C PHE A 32 23.69 -4.53 -16.33
N LYS A 33 23.01 -5.44 -17.01
CA LYS A 33 21.95 -5.15 -17.97
C LYS A 33 20.66 -5.77 -17.46
N PRO A 34 19.69 -4.96 -17.01
CA PRO A 34 18.42 -5.50 -16.53
C PRO A 34 17.59 -6.04 -17.70
N ASP A 35 17.02 -7.23 -17.54
CA ASP A 35 16.01 -7.78 -18.45
C ASP A 35 14.62 -7.19 -18.14
N ILE A 36 14.38 -6.86 -16.85
CA ILE A 36 13.08 -6.40 -16.36
C ILE A 36 13.27 -5.19 -15.43
N ILE A 37 12.41 -4.18 -15.62
CA ILE A 37 12.19 -3.12 -14.66
C ILE A 37 10.87 -3.39 -13.94
N HIS A 38 10.91 -3.61 -12.63
CA HIS A 38 9.74 -3.84 -11.82
C HIS A 38 9.29 -2.56 -11.11
N CYS A 39 8.17 -2.02 -11.55
CA CYS A 39 7.56 -0.79 -11.04
C CYS A 39 6.49 -1.12 -9.99
N ASN A 40 6.38 -0.33 -8.95
CA ASN A 40 5.44 -0.53 -7.86
C ASN A 40 4.65 0.75 -7.59
N ASP A 41 3.33 0.66 -7.67
CA ASP A 41 2.38 1.76 -7.46
C ASP A 41 2.64 2.99 -8.34
N TRP A 42 1.82 4.03 -8.16
CA TRP A 42 1.88 5.24 -8.96
C TRP A 42 3.23 5.96 -8.94
N GLN A 43 4.00 5.79 -7.86
CA GLN A 43 5.30 6.44 -7.67
C GLN A 43 6.35 6.06 -8.72
N SER A 44 6.24 4.88 -9.28
CA SER A 44 7.15 4.38 -10.32
C SER A 44 6.44 4.03 -11.64
N ALA A 45 5.13 4.24 -11.70
CA ALA A 45 4.30 3.84 -12.85
C ALA A 45 4.74 4.43 -14.20
N VAL A 46 5.18 5.70 -14.17
CA VAL A 46 5.57 6.41 -15.41
C VAL A 46 6.91 5.93 -16.00
N ILE A 47 7.66 5.09 -15.29
CA ILE A 47 8.86 4.43 -15.84
C ILE A 47 8.50 3.64 -17.10
N SER A 48 7.36 2.92 -17.09
CA SER A 48 6.93 2.08 -18.22
C SER A 48 6.70 2.88 -19.50
N ILE A 49 6.09 4.08 -19.40
CA ILE A 49 5.90 4.93 -20.55
C ILE A 49 7.21 5.60 -21.00
N ILE A 50 8.01 6.08 -20.06
CA ILE A 50 9.31 6.70 -20.35
C ILE A 50 10.21 5.72 -21.09
N LEU A 51 10.29 4.47 -20.62
CA LEU A 51 11.05 3.41 -21.26
C LEU A 51 10.59 3.20 -22.71
N LYS A 52 9.29 3.10 -22.96
CA LYS A 52 8.75 2.85 -24.30
C LYS A 52 8.85 4.06 -25.24
N ASP A 53 8.61 5.27 -24.73
CA ASP A 53 8.60 6.48 -25.54
C ASP A 53 10.01 6.92 -25.96
N LYS A 54 10.94 6.98 -24.98
CA LYS A 54 12.23 7.63 -25.17
C LYS A 54 13.38 6.67 -25.45
N TYR A 55 13.34 5.48 -24.87
CA TYR A 55 14.50 4.59 -24.85
C TYR A 55 14.33 3.31 -25.69
N SER A 56 13.13 2.99 -26.15
CA SER A 56 12.84 1.74 -26.90
C SER A 56 13.67 1.55 -28.18
N LYS A 57 14.22 2.64 -28.75
CA LYS A 57 15.06 2.61 -29.94
C LYS A 57 16.55 2.47 -29.65
N GLU A 58 16.96 2.65 -28.40
CA GLU A 58 18.33 2.48 -27.97
C GLU A 58 18.65 1.00 -27.74
N GLU A 59 19.75 0.47 -28.24
CA GLU A 59 20.10 -0.95 -28.19
C GLU A 59 20.15 -1.49 -26.75
N LEU A 60 20.61 -0.66 -25.79
CA LEU A 60 20.69 -1.02 -24.37
C LEU A 60 19.29 -1.34 -23.76
N TYR A 61 18.22 -0.71 -24.26
CA TYR A 61 16.89 -0.79 -23.67
C TYR A 61 15.90 -1.64 -24.45
N LYS A 62 16.26 -2.02 -25.65
CA LYS A 62 15.36 -2.67 -26.64
C LYS A 62 14.66 -3.92 -26.10
N GLU A 63 15.38 -4.74 -25.34
CA GLU A 63 14.87 -6.00 -24.81
C GLU A 63 14.30 -5.88 -23.38
N ILE A 64 14.47 -4.71 -22.71
CA ILE A 64 14.01 -4.50 -21.34
C ILE A 64 12.47 -4.48 -21.30
N LYS A 65 11.89 -5.34 -20.47
CA LYS A 65 10.45 -5.40 -20.20
C LYS A 65 10.10 -4.69 -18.90
N SER A 66 8.86 -4.25 -18.78
CA SER A 66 8.36 -3.63 -17.56
C SER A 66 7.25 -4.48 -16.93
N VAL A 67 7.36 -4.71 -15.63
CA VAL A 67 6.32 -5.29 -14.79
C VAL A 67 5.81 -4.20 -13.87
N PHE A 68 4.50 -4.02 -13.79
CA PHE A 68 3.88 -3.01 -12.94
C PHE A 68 2.99 -3.67 -11.88
N THR A 69 3.32 -3.47 -10.60
CA THR A 69 2.53 -4.00 -9.47
C THR A 69 1.65 -2.92 -8.85
N ILE A 70 0.38 -3.23 -8.74
CA ILE A 70 -0.63 -2.43 -8.04
C ILE A 70 -0.78 -2.99 -6.63
N HIS A 71 -0.33 -2.25 -5.60
CA HIS A 71 -0.57 -2.60 -4.21
C HIS A 71 -1.88 -2.02 -3.70
N ASN A 72 -2.23 -0.80 -4.14
CA ASN A 72 -3.47 -0.14 -3.79
C ASN A 72 -3.93 0.79 -4.92
N LEU A 73 -4.99 0.38 -5.63
CA LEU A 73 -5.51 1.11 -6.78
C LEU A 73 -6.14 2.47 -6.43
N GLN A 74 -6.53 2.70 -5.18
CA GLN A 74 -7.09 3.97 -4.72
C GLN A 74 -6.10 5.13 -4.86
N TYR A 75 -4.80 4.86 -4.74
CA TYR A 75 -3.76 5.88 -4.86
C TYR A 75 -3.21 5.90 -6.28
N GLN A 76 -3.71 6.82 -7.10
CA GLN A 76 -3.44 6.80 -8.54
C GLN A 76 -2.35 7.78 -9.01
N GLY A 77 -1.91 8.70 -8.16
CA GLY A 77 -1.01 9.76 -8.62
C GLY A 77 -1.67 10.60 -9.71
N ILE A 78 -2.76 11.28 -9.36
CA ILE A 78 -3.51 12.16 -10.26
C ILE A 78 -2.92 13.56 -10.17
N PHE A 79 -2.49 14.11 -11.32
CA PHE A 79 -1.78 15.36 -11.42
C PHE A 79 -2.28 16.21 -12.60
N PRO A 80 -2.02 17.54 -12.61
CA PRO A 80 -2.36 18.39 -13.73
C PRO A 80 -1.80 17.87 -15.05
N LYS A 81 -2.53 18.04 -16.15
CA LYS A 81 -2.14 17.55 -17.49
C LYS A 81 -0.83 18.14 -18.00
N GLU A 82 -0.50 19.36 -17.58
CA GLU A 82 0.76 20.05 -17.90
C GLU A 82 2.00 19.28 -17.41
N THR A 83 1.83 18.39 -16.42
CA THR A 83 2.89 17.49 -15.94
C THR A 83 3.50 16.63 -17.06
N LEU A 84 2.71 16.31 -18.10
CA LEU A 84 3.21 15.57 -19.28
C LEU A 84 4.39 16.28 -19.94
N SER A 85 4.23 17.56 -20.29
CA SER A 85 5.27 18.36 -20.94
C SER A 85 6.32 18.84 -19.94
N ASP A 86 5.89 19.42 -18.83
CA ASP A 86 6.72 20.22 -17.96
C ASP A 86 7.67 19.38 -17.09
N LEU A 87 7.21 18.23 -16.62
CA LEU A 87 7.99 17.38 -15.74
C LEU A 87 8.42 16.06 -16.40
N LEU A 88 7.51 15.40 -17.15
CA LEU A 88 7.83 14.13 -17.78
C LEU A 88 8.50 14.29 -19.15
N ASN A 89 8.38 15.48 -19.75
CA ASN A 89 8.84 15.76 -21.11
C ASN A 89 8.28 14.76 -22.12
N LEU A 90 7.00 14.41 -21.96
CA LEU A 90 6.23 13.53 -22.85
C LEU A 90 5.37 14.35 -23.78
N ASP A 91 5.07 13.81 -24.96
CA ASP A 91 4.23 14.42 -25.99
C ASP A 91 2.76 14.45 -25.57
N TRP A 92 2.03 15.52 -25.95
CA TRP A 92 0.60 15.68 -25.71
C TRP A 92 -0.26 14.56 -26.33
N LYS A 93 0.24 13.78 -27.27
CA LYS A 93 -0.43 12.57 -27.76
C LYS A 93 -0.82 11.60 -26.65
N TYR A 94 -0.11 11.62 -25.51
CA TYR A 94 -0.40 10.78 -24.34
C TYR A 94 -1.56 11.31 -23.48
N PHE A 95 -2.06 12.51 -23.77
CA PHE A 95 -3.26 13.06 -23.12
C PHE A 95 -4.52 12.65 -23.87
N ASN A 96 -4.85 11.36 -23.86
CA ASN A 96 -6.08 10.84 -24.43
C ASN A 96 -6.64 9.69 -23.55
N GLU A 97 -7.92 9.33 -23.79
CA GLU A 97 -8.66 8.38 -22.95
C GLU A 97 -8.05 6.96 -22.92
N ASN A 98 -7.34 6.58 -23.95
CA ASN A 98 -6.72 5.26 -24.03
C ASN A 98 -5.33 5.20 -23.37
N GLN A 99 -4.81 6.32 -22.87
CA GLN A 99 -3.46 6.41 -22.33
C GLN A 99 -3.44 7.01 -20.91
N MET A 100 -2.92 8.25 -20.74
CA MET A 100 -2.72 8.80 -19.40
C MET A 100 -3.84 9.73 -18.91
N LYS A 101 -4.72 10.19 -19.82
CA LYS A 101 -5.80 11.09 -19.46
C LYS A 101 -6.75 10.47 -18.45
N PHE A 102 -7.03 11.20 -17.40
CA PHE A 102 -7.97 10.85 -16.35
C PHE A 102 -8.78 12.11 -16.02
N TYR A 103 -9.95 12.26 -16.66
CA TYR A 103 -10.71 13.52 -16.71
C TYR A 103 -9.85 14.67 -17.24
N ASP A 104 -9.79 15.81 -16.56
CA ASP A 104 -8.96 16.97 -16.95
C ASP A 104 -7.50 16.88 -16.45
N SER A 105 -7.12 15.73 -15.92
CA SER A 105 -5.81 15.44 -15.32
C SER A 105 -5.15 14.24 -15.99
N ILE A 106 -3.97 13.88 -15.53
CA ILE A 106 -3.32 12.60 -15.86
C ILE A 106 -3.25 11.71 -14.63
N SER A 107 -3.29 10.39 -14.82
CA SER A 107 -3.04 9.40 -13.79
C SER A 107 -1.74 8.65 -14.09
N PHE A 108 -0.78 8.69 -13.16
CA PHE A 108 0.45 7.92 -13.26
C PHE A 108 0.15 6.41 -13.22
N MET A 109 -0.77 5.99 -12.32
CA MET A 109 -1.25 4.61 -12.25
C MET A 109 -1.78 4.11 -13.58
N LYS A 110 -2.63 4.92 -14.24
CA LYS A 110 -3.16 4.60 -15.57
C LYS A 110 -2.04 4.42 -16.59
N GLY A 111 -1.06 5.32 -16.58
CA GLY A 111 0.14 5.19 -17.43
C GLY A 111 0.88 3.87 -17.19
N GLY A 112 1.10 3.48 -15.94
CA GLY A 112 1.71 2.19 -15.58
C GLY A 112 0.93 1.01 -16.12
N ILE A 113 -0.40 0.99 -15.93
CA ILE A 113 -1.28 -0.09 -16.41
C ILE A 113 -1.26 -0.19 -17.94
N VAL A 114 -1.31 0.95 -18.65
CA VAL A 114 -1.35 0.97 -20.11
C VAL A 114 -0.03 0.50 -20.73
N PHE A 115 1.09 0.97 -20.19
CA PHE A 115 2.39 0.83 -20.86
C PHE A 115 3.25 -0.32 -20.33
N ALA A 116 2.95 -0.91 -19.18
CA ALA A 116 3.69 -2.08 -18.70
C ALA A 116 3.45 -3.31 -19.60
N ASP A 117 4.45 -4.17 -19.72
CA ASP A 117 4.33 -5.44 -20.47
C ASP A 117 3.47 -6.44 -19.68
N ALA A 118 3.59 -6.47 -18.36
CA ALA A 118 2.71 -7.22 -17.46
C ALA A 118 2.27 -6.36 -16.29
N VAL A 119 1.04 -6.57 -15.82
CA VAL A 119 0.47 -5.93 -14.63
C VAL A 119 0.25 -6.98 -13.57
N THR A 120 0.64 -6.69 -12.34
CA THR A 120 0.41 -7.58 -11.20
C THR A 120 -0.30 -6.85 -10.08
N THR A 121 -0.95 -7.60 -9.20
CA THR A 121 -1.49 -7.10 -7.94
C THR A 121 -1.34 -8.14 -6.84
N VAL A 122 -1.59 -7.76 -5.60
CA VAL A 122 -1.18 -8.50 -4.39
C VAL A 122 -2.14 -9.62 -3.96
N SER A 123 -3.14 -9.95 -4.77
CA SER A 123 -4.09 -11.03 -4.48
C SER A 123 -4.78 -11.53 -5.76
N LYS A 124 -5.01 -12.85 -5.85
CA LYS A 124 -5.81 -13.42 -6.95
C LYS A 124 -7.25 -12.91 -6.94
N THR A 125 -7.81 -12.71 -5.75
CA THR A 125 -9.16 -12.15 -5.59
C THR A 125 -9.16 -10.68 -5.98
N TYR A 126 -8.20 -9.90 -5.50
CA TYR A 126 -8.10 -8.48 -5.83
C TYR A 126 -7.89 -8.24 -7.34
N ALA A 127 -7.14 -9.10 -8.03
CA ALA A 127 -7.01 -9.02 -9.50
C ALA A 127 -8.36 -9.10 -10.22
N LYS A 128 -9.34 -9.84 -9.68
CA LYS A 128 -10.70 -9.91 -10.21
C LYS A 128 -11.55 -8.72 -9.76
N GLU A 129 -11.45 -8.33 -8.50
CA GLU A 129 -12.21 -7.23 -7.90
C GLU A 129 -11.94 -5.90 -8.60
N ILE A 130 -10.68 -5.55 -8.85
CA ILE A 130 -10.30 -4.28 -9.51
C ILE A 130 -10.75 -4.16 -10.97
N GLN A 131 -11.25 -5.23 -11.57
CA GLN A 131 -11.90 -5.24 -12.87
C GLN A 131 -13.40 -4.92 -12.80
N THR A 132 -13.94 -4.69 -11.60
CA THR A 132 -15.35 -4.35 -11.39
C THR A 132 -15.52 -2.86 -11.07
N PRO A 133 -16.66 -2.22 -11.42
CA PRO A 133 -16.89 -0.81 -11.15
C PRO A 133 -16.79 -0.43 -9.65
N PHE A 134 -17.08 -1.37 -8.75
CA PHE A 134 -17.07 -1.12 -7.31
C PHE A 134 -15.65 -0.96 -6.74
N TYR A 135 -14.69 -1.78 -7.21
CA TYR A 135 -13.30 -1.78 -6.72
C TYR A 135 -12.29 -1.20 -7.71
N GLY A 136 -12.71 -0.93 -8.94
CA GLY A 136 -11.81 -0.55 -10.03
C GLY A 136 -11.39 0.91 -10.03
N GLU A 137 -11.89 1.73 -9.08
CA GLU A 137 -11.50 3.15 -8.95
C GLU A 137 -11.53 3.91 -10.29
N ARG A 138 -12.54 3.59 -11.12
CA ARG A 138 -12.74 4.12 -12.49
C ARG A 138 -11.69 3.67 -13.51
N LEU A 139 -10.89 2.66 -13.19
CA LEU A 139 -9.95 2.00 -14.09
C LEU A 139 -10.38 0.55 -14.41
N ASP A 140 -11.57 0.14 -13.98
CA ASP A 140 -12.13 -1.20 -14.15
C ASP A 140 -12.17 -1.65 -15.62
N GLY A 141 -12.62 -0.79 -16.53
CA GLY A 141 -12.66 -1.08 -17.96
C GLY A 141 -11.25 -1.26 -18.56
N LEU A 142 -10.27 -0.44 -18.14
CA LEU A 142 -8.88 -0.58 -18.52
C LEU A 142 -8.30 -1.91 -17.98
N LEU A 143 -8.52 -2.22 -16.72
CA LEU A 143 -8.01 -3.43 -16.08
C LEU A 143 -8.63 -4.68 -16.69
N SER A 144 -9.92 -4.66 -17.04
CA SER A 144 -10.59 -5.74 -17.79
C SER A 144 -9.97 -5.93 -19.17
N SER A 145 -9.63 -4.86 -19.88
CA SER A 145 -8.94 -4.96 -21.16
C SER A 145 -7.53 -5.55 -21.06
N ARG A 146 -6.94 -5.55 -19.86
CA ARG A 146 -5.62 -6.11 -19.54
C ARG A 146 -5.70 -7.49 -18.87
N GLU A 147 -6.86 -8.13 -18.79
CA GLU A 147 -7.08 -9.41 -18.08
C GLU A 147 -6.03 -10.47 -18.42
N SER A 148 -5.67 -10.62 -19.70
CA SER A 148 -4.68 -11.60 -20.17
C SER A 148 -3.24 -11.34 -19.66
N SER A 149 -2.95 -10.12 -19.21
CA SER A 149 -1.64 -9.69 -18.68
C SER A 149 -1.72 -9.15 -17.26
N LEU A 150 -2.85 -9.39 -16.55
CA LEU A 150 -3.07 -9.02 -15.15
C LEU A 150 -3.01 -10.26 -14.26
N TYR A 151 -2.08 -10.27 -13.33
CA TYR A 151 -1.81 -11.42 -12.46
C TYR A 151 -1.94 -11.06 -10.98
N GLY A 152 -2.66 -11.88 -10.21
CA GLY A 152 -2.74 -11.78 -8.75
C GLY A 152 -1.67 -12.64 -8.08
N ILE A 153 -0.70 -12.01 -7.42
CA ILE A 153 0.42 -12.68 -6.71
C ILE A 153 0.35 -12.27 -5.25
N VAL A 154 0.17 -13.25 -4.36
CA VAL A 154 0.09 -13.00 -2.91
C VAL A 154 1.48 -12.66 -2.38
N ASN A 155 1.55 -11.62 -1.52
CA ASN A 155 2.79 -11.24 -0.85
C ASN A 155 3.34 -12.39 0.00
N GLY A 156 4.64 -12.57 0.00
CA GLY A 156 5.34 -13.49 0.87
C GLY A 156 5.43 -13.00 2.31
N ILE A 157 5.78 -13.91 3.21
CA ILE A 157 6.09 -13.62 4.61
C ILE A 157 7.52 -14.09 4.87
N ASP A 158 8.33 -13.21 5.44
CA ASP A 158 9.67 -13.58 5.91
C ASP A 158 9.56 -14.33 7.25
N TYR A 159 9.67 -15.64 7.20
CA TYR A 159 9.57 -16.51 8.37
C TYR A 159 10.80 -16.48 9.28
N GLU A 160 11.92 -15.90 8.85
CA GLU A 160 13.09 -15.71 9.72
C GLU A 160 12.86 -14.51 10.66
N ILE A 161 12.15 -13.48 10.17
CA ILE A 161 11.85 -12.26 10.94
C ILE A 161 10.50 -12.36 11.66
N HIS A 162 9.47 -12.89 10.99
CA HIS A 162 8.08 -12.83 11.46
C HIS A 162 7.55 -14.15 12.04
N SER A 163 8.43 -15.07 12.41
CA SER A 163 8.01 -16.31 13.06
C SER A 163 8.04 -16.17 14.58
N PRO A 164 6.93 -16.43 15.30
CA PRO A 164 6.93 -16.40 16.76
C PRO A 164 7.86 -17.45 17.39
N LYS A 165 8.28 -18.44 16.62
CA LYS A 165 9.25 -19.46 17.06
C LYS A 165 10.66 -18.90 17.29
N VAL A 166 11.06 -17.89 16.52
CA VAL A 166 12.42 -17.32 16.53
C VAL A 166 12.47 -15.83 16.80
N ASP A 167 11.32 -15.16 16.92
CA ASP A 167 11.23 -13.73 17.17
C ASP A 167 11.83 -13.38 18.55
N LYS A 168 12.91 -12.62 18.55
CA LYS A 168 13.62 -12.17 19.75
C LYS A 168 12.91 -11.04 20.49
N LYS A 169 11.83 -10.48 19.94
CA LYS A 169 11.07 -9.36 20.52
C LYS A 169 9.97 -9.83 21.47
N ILE A 170 9.49 -11.06 21.31
CA ILE A 170 8.51 -11.65 22.23
C ILE A 170 9.19 -12.36 23.38
N LEU A 171 8.56 -12.33 24.56
CA LEU A 171 9.15 -12.90 25.77
C LEU A 171 9.15 -14.43 25.78
N TYR A 172 8.11 -15.02 25.24
CA TYR A 172 7.94 -16.46 25.18
C TYR A 172 7.72 -16.87 23.71
N ASN A 173 8.72 -17.52 23.14
CA ASN A 173 8.61 -18.05 21.79
C ASN A 173 7.63 -19.22 21.76
N TYR A 174 6.85 -19.34 20.68
CA TYR A 174 5.87 -20.39 20.52
C TYR A 174 5.75 -20.84 19.06
N ASP A 175 5.27 -22.05 18.88
CA ASP A 175 4.88 -22.63 17.60
C ASP A 175 3.61 -23.48 17.77
N MET A 176 3.24 -24.27 16.75
CA MET A 176 2.05 -25.13 16.78
C MET A 176 2.08 -26.22 17.88
N LYS A 177 3.26 -26.55 18.42
CA LYS A 177 3.40 -27.59 19.45
C LYS A 177 3.29 -27.07 20.89
N ASN A 178 3.48 -25.77 21.07
CA ASN A 178 3.47 -25.11 22.38
C ASN A 178 2.75 -23.76 22.34
N VAL A 179 1.61 -23.71 21.66
CA VAL A 179 0.81 -22.49 21.48
C VAL A 179 0.35 -21.85 22.80
N ASP A 180 0.28 -22.63 23.88
CA ASP A 180 0.04 -22.18 25.26
C ASP A 180 1.01 -21.07 25.71
N GLN A 181 2.25 -21.07 25.19
CA GLN A 181 3.21 -20.01 25.47
C GLN A 181 2.72 -18.63 24.98
N LYS A 182 1.83 -18.58 23.98
CA LYS A 182 1.19 -17.33 23.54
C LYS A 182 0.40 -16.68 24.67
N THR A 183 -0.26 -17.47 25.51
CA THR A 183 -0.99 -16.97 26.68
C THR A 183 -0.06 -16.24 27.67
N LYS A 184 1.16 -16.75 27.89
CA LYS A 184 2.15 -16.04 28.73
C LYS A 184 2.54 -14.68 28.17
N ASN A 185 2.66 -14.55 26.85
CA ASN A 185 2.88 -13.24 26.23
C ASN A 185 1.71 -12.28 26.49
N LYS A 186 0.45 -12.77 26.42
CA LYS A 186 -0.74 -11.98 26.74
C LYS A 186 -0.70 -11.49 28.19
N LEU A 187 -0.46 -12.38 29.15
CA LEU A 187 -0.40 -12.02 30.57
C LEU A 187 0.66 -10.94 30.84
N LYS A 188 1.82 -11.07 30.21
CA LYS A 188 2.88 -10.05 30.33
C LYS A 188 2.52 -8.73 29.68
N LEU A 189 1.78 -8.74 28.59
CA LEU A 189 1.28 -7.52 27.96
C LEU A 189 0.23 -6.84 28.86
N GLN A 190 -0.69 -7.60 29.45
CA GLN A 190 -1.66 -7.08 30.43
C GLN A 190 -0.96 -6.40 31.61
N GLU A 191 0.05 -7.06 32.20
CA GLU A 191 0.86 -6.51 33.29
C GLU A 191 1.53 -5.17 32.88
N ARG A 192 2.15 -5.14 31.70
CA ARG A 192 2.83 -3.96 31.16
C ARG A 192 1.89 -2.77 30.92
N LEU A 193 0.65 -3.05 30.54
CA LEU A 193 -0.36 -2.03 30.24
C LEU A 193 -1.21 -1.64 31.46
N GLY A 194 -0.99 -2.26 32.63
CA GLY A 194 -1.79 -2.02 33.82
C GLY A 194 -3.21 -2.58 33.74
N PHE A 195 -3.44 -3.57 32.89
CA PHE A 195 -4.71 -4.25 32.76
C PHE A 195 -4.89 -5.32 33.85
N THR A 196 -6.12 -5.80 34.05
CA THR A 196 -6.37 -7.00 34.84
C THR A 196 -5.65 -8.18 34.19
N VAL A 197 -4.75 -8.84 34.93
CA VAL A 197 -3.94 -9.96 34.43
C VAL A 197 -4.76 -11.25 34.59
N THR A 198 -5.23 -11.81 33.50
CA THR A 198 -6.01 -13.06 33.46
C THR A 198 -5.98 -13.70 32.07
N GLU A 199 -6.07 -15.03 32.07
CA GLU A 199 -6.21 -15.79 30.83
C GLU A 199 -7.61 -15.71 30.24
N ASP A 200 -8.63 -15.49 31.05
CA ASP A 200 -10.04 -15.60 30.68
C ASP A 200 -10.56 -14.43 29.84
N ILE A 201 -10.10 -13.21 30.13
CA ILE A 201 -10.54 -12.02 29.39
C ILE A 201 -9.91 -11.99 28.01
N PRO A 202 -10.67 -12.02 26.91
CA PRO A 202 -10.14 -11.88 25.55
C PRO A 202 -9.43 -10.52 25.37
N MET A 203 -8.28 -10.54 24.66
CA MET A 203 -7.56 -9.32 24.30
C MET A 203 -7.59 -9.12 22.79
N ILE A 204 -8.05 -7.96 22.34
CA ILE A 204 -8.08 -7.55 20.93
C ILE A 204 -6.90 -6.61 20.69
N GLY A 205 -6.02 -6.97 19.76
CA GLY A 205 -4.92 -6.12 19.29
C GLY A 205 -5.25 -5.44 17.97
N ILE A 206 -5.12 -4.13 17.89
CA ILE A 206 -5.28 -3.33 16.66
C ILE A 206 -3.92 -2.72 16.34
N VAL A 207 -3.23 -3.28 15.32
CA VAL A 207 -1.93 -2.83 14.85
C VAL A 207 -2.03 -2.49 13.37
N THR A 208 -2.37 -1.24 13.07
CA THR A 208 -2.57 -0.77 11.68
C THR A 208 -2.51 0.75 11.63
N ARG A 209 -2.35 1.35 10.47
CA ARG A 209 -2.55 2.81 10.33
C ARG A 209 -3.99 3.18 10.64
N LEU A 210 -4.19 4.24 11.42
CA LEU A 210 -5.53 4.74 11.77
C LEU A 210 -6.11 5.53 10.60
N VAL A 211 -6.65 4.83 9.62
CA VAL A 211 -7.31 5.40 8.45
C VAL A 211 -8.62 4.66 8.17
N LYS A 212 -9.60 5.37 7.59
CA LYS A 212 -10.94 4.81 7.28
C LYS A 212 -10.89 3.50 6.50
N GLN A 213 -9.94 3.38 5.56
CA GLN A 213 -9.76 2.19 4.72
C GLN A 213 -9.52 0.89 5.54
N LYS A 214 -9.12 1.02 6.82
CA LYS A 214 -8.91 -0.12 7.73
C LYS A 214 -10.18 -0.51 8.50
N GLY A 215 -11.32 0.09 8.18
CA GLY A 215 -12.60 -0.18 8.84
C GLY A 215 -12.70 0.38 10.26
N LEU A 216 -11.88 1.39 10.59
CA LEU A 216 -11.87 1.97 11.93
C LEU A 216 -13.15 2.73 12.25
N ASP A 217 -13.84 3.25 11.25
CA ASP A 217 -15.19 3.83 11.40
C ASP A 217 -16.17 2.83 12.01
N LEU A 218 -16.13 1.57 11.58
CA LEU A 218 -16.97 0.48 12.14
C LEU A 218 -16.62 0.19 13.60
N ILE A 219 -15.30 0.16 13.91
CA ILE A 219 -14.82 -0.09 15.29
C ILE A 219 -15.25 1.05 16.21
N VAL A 220 -15.03 2.30 15.78
CA VAL A 220 -15.36 3.49 16.57
C VAL A 220 -16.85 3.59 16.82
N GLU A 221 -17.70 3.30 15.82
CA GLU A 221 -19.15 3.28 15.97
C GLU A 221 -19.61 2.30 17.05
N LYS A 222 -18.92 1.18 17.21
CA LYS A 222 -19.25 0.10 18.15
C LYS A 222 -18.35 0.05 19.40
N LEU A 223 -17.43 1.00 19.56
CA LEU A 223 -16.41 0.94 20.61
C LEU A 223 -16.99 0.90 22.01
N GLN A 224 -18.06 1.66 22.26
CA GLN A 224 -18.73 1.66 23.56
C GLN A 224 -19.43 0.31 23.85
N GLU A 225 -20.05 -0.28 22.85
CA GLU A 225 -20.66 -1.62 22.97
C GLU A 225 -19.58 -2.68 23.21
N LEU A 226 -18.48 -2.62 22.48
CA LEU A 226 -17.33 -3.51 22.68
C LEU A 226 -16.75 -3.40 24.11
N LEU A 227 -16.61 -2.19 24.64
CA LEU A 227 -16.11 -1.95 25.99
C LEU A 227 -17.13 -2.31 27.09
N SER A 228 -18.40 -2.54 26.77
CA SER A 228 -19.39 -3.12 27.69
C SER A 228 -19.22 -4.64 27.86
N LEU A 229 -18.55 -5.31 26.92
CA LEU A 229 -18.20 -6.72 27.02
C LEU A 229 -16.99 -6.89 27.93
N ASP A 230 -16.79 -8.10 28.45
CA ASP A 230 -15.60 -8.41 29.24
C ASP A 230 -14.40 -8.71 28.32
N ILE A 231 -13.84 -7.65 27.72
CA ILE A 231 -12.70 -7.70 26.81
C ILE A 231 -11.68 -6.60 27.14
N GLN A 232 -10.47 -6.77 26.65
CA GLN A 232 -9.42 -5.77 26.65
C GLN A 232 -9.01 -5.41 25.24
N ILE A 233 -8.71 -4.13 24.96
CA ILE A 233 -8.34 -3.63 23.63
C ILE A 233 -7.00 -2.93 23.71
N VAL A 234 -6.09 -3.27 22.81
CA VAL A 234 -4.78 -2.61 22.67
C VAL A 234 -4.66 -2.04 21.26
N VAL A 235 -4.48 -0.74 21.17
CA VAL A 235 -4.28 -0.02 19.90
C VAL A 235 -2.84 0.45 19.83
N LEU A 236 -2.07 -0.06 18.88
CA LEU A 236 -0.71 0.39 18.60
C LEU A 236 -0.67 0.93 17.18
N SER A 237 -0.73 2.26 17.05
CA SER A 237 -0.85 2.88 15.75
C SER A 237 -0.61 4.39 15.75
N ASN A 238 -0.53 4.94 14.56
CA ASN A 238 -0.65 6.36 14.26
C ASN A 238 -1.47 6.55 12.97
N GLY A 239 -1.98 7.75 12.72
CA GLY A 239 -2.70 8.03 11.47
C GLY A 239 -3.53 9.31 11.48
N ASP A 240 -4.83 9.17 11.29
CA ASP A 240 -5.76 10.29 11.32
C ASP A 240 -6.04 10.70 12.76
N GLY A 241 -5.82 11.98 13.09
CA GLY A 241 -6.03 12.52 14.43
C GLY A 241 -7.42 12.25 14.99
N TYR A 242 -8.45 12.21 14.15
CA TYR A 242 -9.80 11.87 14.58
C TYR A 242 -9.87 10.50 15.28
N TYR A 243 -9.23 9.48 14.72
CA TYR A 243 -9.20 8.15 15.34
C TYR A 243 -8.26 8.09 16.55
N GLU A 244 -7.12 8.79 16.47
CA GLU A 244 -6.17 8.89 17.60
C GLU A 244 -6.86 9.48 18.81
N ASP A 245 -7.54 10.62 18.68
CA ASP A 245 -8.25 11.32 19.76
C ASP A 245 -9.34 10.43 20.38
N ILE A 246 -10.10 9.71 19.57
CA ILE A 246 -11.15 8.82 20.06
C ILE A 246 -10.56 7.67 20.90
N PHE A 247 -9.55 6.98 20.40
CA PHE A 247 -8.96 5.87 21.14
C PHE A 247 -8.29 6.34 22.43
N GLN A 248 -7.60 7.49 22.41
CA GLN A 248 -7.02 8.09 23.61
C GLN A 248 -8.09 8.51 24.62
N TYR A 249 -9.19 9.10 24.16
CA TYR A 249 -10.32 9.45 25.02
C TYR A 249 -10.87 8.23 25.74
N TYR A 250 -11.15 7.13 25.03
CA TYR A 250 -11.63 5.90 25.65
C TYR A 250 -10.59 5.25 26.56
N ALA A 251 -9.30 5.34 26.25
CA ALA A 251 -8.23 4.86 27.12
C ALA A 251 -8.18 5.64 28.44
N SER A 252 -8.47 6.93 28.42
CA SER A 252 -8.55 7.74 29.64
C SER A 252 -9.74 7.38 30.56
N ILE A 253 -10.86 6.95 29.95
CA ILE A 253 -12.10 6.58 30.71
C ILE A 253 -12.02 5.13 31.21
N TYR A 254 -11.45 4.22 30.40
CA TYR A 254 -11.41 2.78 30.71
C TYR A 254 -9.96 2.26 30.74
N PRO A 255 -9.06 2.83 31.62
CA PRO A 255 -7.64 2.52 31.59
C PRO A 255 -7.27 1.05 31.89
N SER A 256 -8.17 0.29 32.51
CA SER A 256 -7.99 -1.15 32.73
C SER A 256 -8.47 -2.03 31.56
N ARG A 257 -9.10 -1.45 30.53
CA ARG A 257 -9.73 -2.18 29.43
C ARG A 257 -9.21 -1.80 28.05
N ILE A 258 -8.76 -0.56 27.86
CA ILE A 258 -8.21 -0.11 26.57
C ILE A 258 -6.95 0.70 26.78
N SER A 259 -5.94 0.44 25.94
CA SER A 259 -4.69 1.21 25.84
C SER A 259 -4.50 1.63 24.38
N ALA A 260 -4.16 2.92 24.14
CA ALA A 260 -3.92 3.50 22.83
C ALA A 260 -2.68 4.41 22.86
#